data_2d6530b74db09a4a59da88bdf7c5b459
#
_entry.id   2d6530b74db09a4a59da88bdf7c5b459
#
_cell.length_a   1.000
_cell.length_b   1.000
_cell.length_c   1.000
_cell.angle_alpha   90.00
_cell.angle_beta   90.00
_cell.angle_gamma   90.00
#
_symmetry.space_group_name_H-M   'P 1'
#
loop_
_entity.id
_entity.type
_entity.pdbx_description
1 polymer ?
#
loop_
_entity_poly.entity_id
_entity_poly.type
_entity_poly.pdbx_seq_one_letter_code
_entity_poly.pdbx_strand_id
1 'polypeptide(L)'
;MLTNLVAIAYVVSGVFFIIALRGLSSPESSRRGNIFGILGMVIAILATLFSVNFFTSDIQTIVFVIVAIAIGGIVGAIIAKRIAMTDMPQLVAGFHSLVGLAAVFVALAAFYAPEAFKIGTLGNIKTLSLVEMSLGAVIGAITFSGSVIAFGKLQGIMSGSPIVFSCLLYTSPSPRDLST
;
A
#
# COMPACT_ATOMS: atom_id res chain seq x y z
N MET A 1 2.96 -24.62 -13.90
CA MET A 1 3.26 -23.64 -14.95
C MET A 1 2.61 -22.27 -14.63
N LEU A 2 1.34 -22.24 -14.28
CA LEU A 2 0.62 -21.00 -13.93
C LEU A 2 1.25 -20.24 -12.75
N THR A 3 1.66 -20.94 -11.69
CA THR A 3 2.29 -20.37 -10.49
C THR A 3 3.59 -19.62 -10.81
N ASN A 4 4.42 -20.16 -11.71
CA ASN A 4 5.67 -19.51 -12.12
C ASN A 4 5.37 -18.27 -12.98
N LEU A 5 4.34 -18.30 -13.81
CA LEU A 5 3.92 -17.16 -14.63
C LEU A 5 3.42 -16.00 -13.76
N VAL A 6 2.63 -16.29 -12.74
CA VAL A 6 2.16 -15.31 -11.75
C VAL A 6 3.34 -14.70 -10.98
N ALA A 7 4.30 -15.52 -10.55
CA ALA A 7 5.50 -15.04 -9.87
C ALA A 7 6.32 -14.10 -10.76
N ILE A 8 6.50 -14.46 -12.04
CA ILE A 8 7.18 -13.58 -13.01
C ILE A 8 6.42 -12.28 -13.22
N ALA A 9 5.08 -12.33 -13.31
CA ALA A 9 4.26 -11.14 -13.45
C ALA A 9 4.41 -10.18 -12.25
N TYR A 10 4.48 -10.69 -11.02
CA TYR A 10 4.75 -9.86 -9.84
C TYR A 10 6.15 -9.25 -9.86
N VAL A 11 7.18 -10.00 -10.31
CA VAL A 11 8.53 -9.45 -10.45
C VAL A 11 8.55 -8.33 -11.49
N VAL A 12 7.92 -8.53 -12.65
CA VAL A 12 7.81 -7.52 -13.71
C VAL A 12 7.07 -6.28 -13.20
N SER A 13 5.96 -6.46 -12.48
CA SER A 13 5.22 -5.38 -11.84
C SER A 13 6.11 -4.61 -10.86
N GLY A 14 6.89 -5.30 -10.02
CA GLY A 14 7.84 -4.70 -9.08
C GLY A 14 8.91 -3.85 -9.79
N VAL A 15 9.47 -4.35 -10.89
CA VAL A 15 10.42 -3.59 -11.73
C VAL A 15 9.77 -2.32 -12.28
N PHE A 16 8.52 -2.40 -12.75
CA PHE A 16 7.80 -1.23 -13.24
C PHE A 16 7.55 -0.20 -12.14
N PHE A 17 7.25 -0.61 -10.90
CA PHE A 17 7.14 0.31 -9.77
C PHE A 17 8.46 1.00 -9.45
N ILE A 18 9.59 0.28 -9.49
CA ILE A 18 10.91 0.88 -9.27
C ILE A 18 11.22 1.93 -10.36
N ILE A 19 10.94 1.60 -11.63
CA ILE A 19 11.11 2.55 -12.74
C ILE A 19 10.17 3.75 -12.59
N ALA A 20 8.94 3.53 -12.15
CA ALA A 20 7.98 4.58 -11.86
C ALA A 20 8.48 5.56 -10.80
N LEU A 21 9.00 5.06 -9.67
CA LEU A 21 9.57 5.90 -8.61
C LEU A 21 10.75 6.74 -9.13
N ARG A 22 11.64 6.13 -9.90
CA ARG A 22 12.74 6.85 -10.56
C ARG A 22 12.22 7.91 -11.54
N GLY A 23 11.19 7.59 -12.33
CA GLY A 23 10.59 8.52 -13.27
C GLY A 23 9.90 9.71 -12.58
N LEU A 24 9.28 9.49 -11.42
CA LEU A 24 8.59 10.51 -10.64
C LEU A 24 9.56 11.46 -9.90
N SER A 25 10.84 11.12 -9.80
CA SER A 25 11.84 11.95 -9.11
C SER A 25 12.21 13.24 -9.86
N SER A 26 11.86 13.38 -11.16
CA SER A 26 12.09 14.59 -11.92
C SER A 26 10.84 15.01 -12.72
N PRO A 27 10.57 16.33 -12.86
CA PRO A 27 9.40 16.82 -13.58
C PRO A 27 9.36 16.38 -15.05
N GLU A 28 10.54 16.29 -15.69
CA GLU A 28 10.67 15.93 -17.12
C GLU A 28 10.27 14.49 -17.41
N SER A 29 10.55 13.57 -16.49
CA SER A 29 10.26 12.13 -16.63
C SER A 29 8.99 11.69 -15.91
N SER A 30 8.33 12.57 -15.15
CA SER A 30 7.18 12.24 -14.29
C SER A 30 6.02 11.59 -15.06
N ARG A 31 5.72 12.06 -16.27
CA ARG A 31 4.69 11.47 -17.13
C ARG A 31 4.98 10.00 -17.51
N ARG A 32 6.23 9.70 -17.84
CA ARG A 32 6.67 8.33 -18.15
C ARG A 32 6.66 7.46 -16.89
N GLY A 33 7.13 8.01 -15.76
CA GLY A 33 7.08 7.33 -14.47
C GLY A 33 5.65 6.93 -14.08
N ASN A 34 4.69 7.83 -14.25
CA ASN A 34 3.29 7.54 -13.96
C ASN A 34 2.72 6.42 -14.85
N ILE A 35 3.06 6.39 -16.14
CA ILE A 35 2.65 5.31 -17.06
C ILE A 35 3.21 3.96 -16.59
N PHE A 36 4.48 3.89 -16.20
CA PHE A 36 5.07 2.66 -15.67
C PHE A 36 4.39 2.23 -14.36
N GLY A 37 4.02 3.16 -13.48
CA GLY A 37 3.26 2.86 -12.27
C GLY A 37 1.88 2.26 -12.58
N ILE A 38 1.15 2.84 -13.53
CA ILE A 38 -0.15 2.33 -13.97
C ILE A 38 -0.01 0.92 -14.57
N LEU A 39 0.97 0.71 -15.45
CA LEU A 39 1.22 -0.60 -16.06
C LEU A 39 1.59 -1.64 -15.00
N GLY A 40 2.47 -1.28 -14.05
CA GLY A 40 2.83 -2.15 -12.93
C GLY A 40 1.61 -2.56 -12.11
N MET A 41 0.73 -1.60 -11.79
CA MET A 41 -0.50 -1.87 -11.04
C MET A 41 -1.47 -2.78 -11.80
N VAL A 42 -1.67 -2.54 -13.11
CA VAL A 42 -2.53 -3.39 -13.94
C VAL A 42 -2.01 -4.82 -13.98
N ILE A 43 -0.71 -5.01 -14.18
CA ILE A 43 -0.07 -6.33 -14.16
C ILE A 43 -0.27 -7.02 -12.81
N ALA A 44 -0.05 -6.30 -11.69
CA ALA A 44 -0.23 -6.84 -10.35
C ALA A 44 -1.67 -7.29 -10.08
N ILE A 45 -2.65 -6.46 -10.46
CA ILE A 45 -4.09 -6.79 -10.30
C ILE A 45 -4.43 -8.03 -11.11
N LEU A 46 -4.06 -8.07 -12.38
CA LEU A 46 -4.33 -9.23 -13.24
C LEU A 46 -3.66 -10.49 -12.68
N ALA A 47 -2.39 -10.42 -12.28
CA ALA A 47 -1.68 -11.54 -11.69
C ALA A 47 -2.38 -12.06 -10.42
N THR A 48 -2.89 -11.15 -9.58
CA THR A 48 -3.64 -11.51 -8.36
C THR A 48 -4.95 -12.22 -8.72
N LEU A 49 -5.73 -11.67 -9.63
CA LEU A 49 -7.01 -12.28 -10.06
C LEU A 49 -6.81 -13.69 -10.63
N PHE A 50 -5.75 -13.90 -11.40
CA PHE A 50 -5.40 -15.25 -11.89
C PHE A 50 -4.89 -16.17 -10.77
N SER A 51 -4.13 -15.65 -9.80
CA SER A 51 -3.58 -16.43 -8.69
C SER A 51 -4.68 -16.98 -7.77
N VAL A 52 -5.71 -16.20 -7.49
CA VAL A 52 -6.82 -16.60 -6.61
C VAL A 52 -7.95 -17.33 -7.34
N ASN A 53 -7.74 -17.71 -8.62
CA ASN A 53 -8.77 -18.32 -9.45
C ASN A 53 -10.11 -17.53 -9.44
N PHE A 54 -9.99 -16.20 -9.49
CA PHE A 54 -11.13 -15.28 -9.40
C PHE A 54 -12.30 -15.66 -10.31
N PHE A 55 -12.01 -16.06 -11.54
CA PHE A 55 -13.02 -16.39 -12.55
C PHE A 55 -13.82 -17.67 -12.26
N THR A 56 -13.35 -18.50 -11.33
CA THR A 56 -14.03 -19.72 -10.86
C THR A 56 -14.60 -19.56 -9.46
N SER A 57 -14.46 -18.37 -8.86
CA SER A 57 -15.00 -18.05 -7.55
C SER A 57 -16.52 -17.90 -7.59
N ASP A 58 -17.14 -17.96 -6.42
CA ASP A 58 -18.57 -17.72 -6.27
C ASP A 58 -18.96 -16.32 -6.78
N ILE A 59 -20.13 -16.22 -7.42
CA ILE A 59 -20.63 -14.97 -8.02
C ILE A 59 -20.64 -13.80 -7.02
N GLN A 60 -20.92 -14.08 -5.77
CA GLN A 60 -20.96 -13.08 -4.72
C GLN A 60 -19.55 -12.47 -4.50
N THR A 61 -18.51 -13.29 -4.45
CA THR A 61 -17.12 -12.86 -4.35
C THR A 61 -16.70 -12.01 -5.55
N ILE A 62 -17.07 -12.43 -6.76
CA ILE A 62 -16.79 -11.70 -8.00
C ILE A 62 -17.42 -10.31 -7.95
N VAL A 63 -18.70 -10.23 -7.57
CA VAL A 63 -19.42 -8.95 -7.47
C VAL A 63 -18.78 -8.04 -6.43
N PHE A 64 -18.43 -8.54 -5.24
CA PHE A 64 -17.77 -7.72 -4.21
C PHE A 64 -16.43 -7.15 -4.67
N VAL A 65 -15.60 -7.95 -5.33
CA VAL A 65 -14.29 -7.50 -5.83
C VAL A 65 -14.45 -6.44 -6.92
N ILE A 66 -15.36 -6.68 -7.89
CA ILE A 66 -15.60 -5.71 -8.98
C ILE A 66 -16.14 -4.39 -8.42
N VAL A 67 -17.09 -4.44 -7.50
CA VAL A 67 -17.66 -3.24 -6.86
C VAL A 67 -16.59 -2.50 -6.07
N ALA A 68 -15.76 -3.20 -5.30
CA ALA A 68 -14.67 -2.58 -4.54
C ALA A 68 -13.65 -1.87 -5.46
N ILE A 69 -13.23 -2.53 -6.55
CA ILE A 69 -12.32 -1.93 -7.55
C ILE A 69 -12.98 -0.73 -8.24
N ALA A 70 -14.27 -0.83 -8.59
CA ALA A 70 -15.00 0.26 -9.24
C ALA A 70 -15.10 1.49 -8.31
N ILE A 71 -15.50 1.29 -7.06
CA ILE A 71 -15.61 2.37 -6.08
C ILE A 71 -14.24 3.02 -5.84
N GLY A 72 -13.22 2.22 -5.53
CA GLY A 72 -11.86 2.72 -5.29
C GLY A 72 -11.28 3.44 -6.51
N GLY A 73 -11.47 2.87 -7.70
CA GLY A 73 -11.01 3.43 -8.97
C GLY A 73 -11.70 4.75 -9.33
N ILE A 74 -13.02 4.83 -9.18
CA ILE A 74 -13.78 6.06 -9.45
C ILE A 74 -13.38 7.17 -8.47
N VAL A 75 -13.38 6.88 -7.17
CA VAL A 75 -12.98 7.85 -6.13
C VAL A 75 -11.54 8.32 -6.36
N GLY A 76 -10.60 7.38 -6.58
CA GLY A 76 -9.20 7.70 -6.85
C GLY A 76 -9.03 8.55 -8.12
N ALA A 77 -9.74 8.23 -9.20
CA ALA A 77 -9.68 8.99 -10.45
C ALA A 77 -10.26 10.40 -10.31
N ILE A 78 -11.34 10.57 -9.57
CA ILE A 78 -11.93 11.88 -9.30
C ILE A 78 -10.97 12.76 -8.50
N ILE A 79 -10.39 12.21 -7.44
CA ILE A 79 -9.42 12.92 -6.60
C ILE A 79 -8.19 13.29 -7.42
N ALA A 80 -7.62 12.34 -8.17
CA ALA A 80 -6.42 12.58 -8.98
C ALA A 80 -6.60 13.66 -10.04
N LYS A 81 -7.82 13.83 -10.59
CA LYS A 81 -8.12 14.89 -11.57
C LYS A 81 -8.35 16.26 -10.94
N ARG A 82 -8.77 16.32 -9.68
CA ARG A 82 -9.14 17.57 -9.00
C ARG A 82 -8.05 18.16 -8.11
N ILE A 83 -7.05 17.35 -7.75
CA ILE A 83 -6.01 17.80 -6.83
C ILE A 83 -5.11 18.85 -7.48
N ALA A 84 -4.80 19.92 -6.73
CA ALA A 84 -3.79 20.88 -7.12
C ALA A 84 -2.39 20.32 -6.92
N MET A 85 -1.42 20.78 -7.73
CA MET A 85 -0.03 20.32 -7.61
C MET A 85 0.58 20.64 -6.24
N THR A 86 0.13 21.70 -5.60
CA THR A 86 0.53 22.10 -4.23
C THR A 86 0.06 21.12 -3.17
N ASP A 87 -1.04 20.39 -3.41
CA ASP A 87 -1.67 19.48 -2.46
C ASP A 87 -1.26 18.01 -2.67
N MET A 88 -0.38 17.75 -3.65
CA MET A 88 0.13 16.41 -3.93
C MET A 88 0.76 15.72 -2.70
N PRO A 89 1.59 16.38 -1.86
CA PRO A 89 2.14 15.72 -0.67
C PRO A 89 1.06 15.25 0.32
N GLN A 90 -0.01 16.01 0.46
CA GLN A 90 -1.16 15.68 1.30
C GLN A 90 -1.90 14.46 0.76
N LEU A 91 -2.14 14.42 -0.56
CA LEU A 91 -2.77 13.30 -1.24
C LEU A 91 -1.98 12.00 -1.06
N VAL A 92 -0.65 12.08 -1.25
CA VAL A 92 0.24 10.93 -1.08
C VAL A 92 0.17 10.41 0.36
N ALA A 93 0.20 11.30 1.36
CA ALA A 93 0.06 10.91 2.76
C ALA A 93 -1.31 10.26 3.04
N GLY A 94 -2.39 10.83 2.51
CA GLY A 94 -3.73 10.27 2.64
C GLY A 94 -3.86 8.87 2.04
N PHE A 95 -3.39 8.67 0.82
CA PHE A 95 -3.41 7.34 0.19
C PHE A 95 -2.48 6.34 0.87
N HIS A 96 -1.34 6.80 1.37
CA HIS A 96 -0.41 5.94 2.09
C HIS A 96 -1.03 5.40 3.39
N SER A 97 -1.85 6.21 4.07
CA SER A 97 -2.61 5.74 5.23
C SER A 97 -3.60 4.63 4.86
N LEU A 98 -4.32 4.76 3.75
CA LEU A 98 -5.24 3.72 3.28
C LEU A 98 -4.51 2.42 2.91
N VAL A 99 -3.32 2.51 2.30
CA VAL A 99 -2.49 1.34 1.99
C VAL A 99 -2.02 0.64 3.28
N GLY A 100 -1.60 1.42 4.29
CA GLY A 100 -1.25 0.86 5.61
C GLY A 100 -2.42 0.13 6.26
N LEU A 101 -3.61 0.73 6.23
CA LEU A 101 -4.83 0.12 6.74
C LEU A 101 -5.20 -1.17 5.97
N ALA A 102 -5.06 -1.16 4.65
CA ALA A 102 -5.28 -2.35 3.81
C ALA A 102 -4.35 -3.50 4.19
N ALA A 103 -3.07 -3.22 4.48
CA ALA A 103 -2.11 -4.23 4.92
C ALA A 103 -2.53 -4.88 6.25
N VAL A 104 -3.07 -4.10 7.19
CA VAL A 104 -3.62 -4.63 8.45
C VAL A 104 -4.81 -5.55 8.18
N PHE A 105 -5.75 -5.13 7.33
CA PHE A 105 -6.91 -5.96 7.01
C PHE A 105 -6.55 -7.24 6.26
N VAL A 106 -5.55 -7.21 5.37
CA VAL A 106 -5.06 -8.42 4.70
C VAL A 106 -4.44 -9.39 5.71
N ALA A 107 -3.65 -8.90 6.65
CA ALA A 107 -3.07 -9.73 7.71
C ALA A 107 -4.17 -10.34 8.60
N LEU A 108 -5.19 -9.57 8.96
CA LEU A 108 -6.35 -10.08 9.71
C LEU A 108 -7.16 -11.11 8.90
N ALA A 109 -7.41 -10.85 7.62
CA ALA A 109 -8.10 -11.81 6.76
C ALA A 109 -7.34 -13.14 6.66
N ALA A 110 -6.01 -13.09 6.52
CA ALA A 110 -5.17 -14.28 6.49
C ALA A 110 -5.19 -15.04 7.83
N PHE A 111 -5.28 -14.32 8.95
CA PHE A 111 -5.36 -14.92 10.27
C PHE A 111 -6.71 -15.65 10.51
N TYR A 112 -7.83 -15.03 10.09
CA TYR A 112 -9.15 -15.59 10.27
C TYR A 112 -9.54 -16.64 9.21
N ALA A 113 -8.93 -16.60 8.03
CA ALA A 113 -9.19 -17.55 6.94
C ALA A 113 -7.88 -18.14 6.37
N PRO A 114 -7.07 -18.84 7.19
CA PRO A 114 -5.75 -19.33 6.79
C PRO A 114 -5.81 -20.35 5.63
N GLU A 115 -6.92 -21.07 5.49
CA GLU A 115 -7.12 -22.04 4.42
C GLU A 115 -7.21 -21.35 3.05
N ALA A 116 -7.89 -20.20 2.98
CA ALA A 116 -8.00 -19.41 1.75
C ALA A 116 -6.62 -18.92 1.26
N PHE A 117 -5.71 -18.65 2.18
CA PHE A 117 -4.32 -18.24 1.88
C PHE A 117 -3.35 -19.43 1.77
N LYS A 118 -3.82 -20.68 1.96
CA LYS A 118 -2.99 -21.92 1.91
C LYS A 118 -1.84 -21.93 2.92
N ILE A 119 -2.01 -21.27 4.05
CA ILE A 119 -0.99 -21.12 5.10
C ILE A 119 -1.22 -22.00 6.31
N GLY A 120 -2.32 -22.75 6.33
CA GLY A 120 -2.68 -23.68 7.41
C GLY A 120 -4.18 -23.77 7.61
N THR A 121 -4.58 -24.21 8.80
CA THR A 121 -5.97 -24.25 9.27
C THR A 121 -6.13 -23.37 10.49
N LEU A 122 -7.36 -23.05 10.85
CA LEU A 122 -7.65 -22.22 12.02
C LEU A 122 -7.11 -22.92 13.28
N GLY A 123 -6.22 -22.25 14.01
CA GLY A 123 -5.50 -22.80 15.16
C GLY A 123 -4.19 -23.55 14.85
N ASN A 124 -3.90 -23.83 13.57
CA ASN A 124 -2.67 -24.49 13.15
C ASN A 124 -2.09 -23.82 11.89
N ILE A 125 -1.63 -22.60 12.06
CA ILE A 125 -1.00 -21.81 11.00
C ILE A 125 0.51 -22.04 11.01
N LYS A 126 1.13 -22.11 9.83
CA LYS A 126 2.59 -22.23 9.69
C LYS A 126 3.29 -21.08 10.42
N THR A 127 4.29 -21.40 11.23
CA THR A 127 5.04 -20.41 12.04
C THR A 127 5.60 -19.26 11.20
N LEU A 128 6.16 -19.56 10.04
CA LEU A 128 6.67 -18.53 9.12
C LEU A 128 5.57 -17.56 8.69
N SER A 129 4.40 -18.07 8.33
CA SER A 129 3.26 -17.24 7.93
C SER A 129 2.71 -16.39 9.08
N LEU A 130 2.77 -16.90 10.33
CA LEU A 130 2.43 -16.09 11.51
C LEU A 130 3.39 -14.90 11.69
N VAL A 131 4.68 -15.12 11.48
CA VAL A 131 5.68 -14.04 11.53
C VAL A 131 5.43 -13.02 10.42
N GLU A 132 5.22 -13.49 9.20
CA GLU A 132 4.93 -12.60 8.05
C GLU A 132 3.67 -11.76 8.26
N MET A 133 2.57 -12.36 8.74
CA MET A 133 1.34 -11.64 9.05
C MET A 133 1.53 -10.62 10.19
N SER A 134 2.26 -11.01 11.25
CA SER A 134 2.53 -10.13 12.37
C SER A 134 3.35 -8.91 11.94
N LEU A 135 4.39 -9.11 11.14
CA LEU A 135 5.19 -8.03 10.56
C LEU A 135 4.35 -7.15 9.63
N GLY A 136 3.53 -7.76 8.79
CA GLY A 136 2.62 -7.04 7.89
C GLY A 136 1.62 -6.18 8.65
N ALA A 137 1.03 -6.70 9.72
CA ALA A 137 0.10 -5.96 10.57
C ALA A 137 0.80 -4.79 11.30
N VAL A 138 1.98 -5.01 11.87
CA VAL A 138 2.75 -3.97 12.58
C VAL A 138 3.19 -2.88 11.63
N ILE A 139 3.79 -3.22 10.50
CA ILE A 139 4.23 -2.27 9.48
C ILE A 139 3.01 -1.49 8.94
N GLY A 140 1.90 -2.18 8.67
CA GLY A 140 0.66 -1.56 8.23
C GLY A 140 0.10 -0.57 9.25
N ALA A 141 0.08 -0.90 10.52
CA ALA A 141 -0.40 -0.05 11.60
C ALA A 141 0.48 1.20 11.78
N ILE A 142 1.80 1.06 11.73
CA ILE A 142 2.76 2.17 11.79
C ILE A 142 2.59 3.07 10.56
N THR A 143 2.48 2.48 9.38
CA THR A 143 2.26 3.22 8.13
C THR A 143 0.95 4.00 8.17
N PHE A 144 -0.13 3.38 8.62
CA PHE A 144 -1.43 4.03 8.77
C PHE A 144 -1.35 5.23 9.72
N SER A 145 -0.91 5.00 10.97
CA SER A 145 -0.89 6.04 12.00
C SER A 145 0.07 7.19 11.66
N GLY A 146 1.28 6.88 11.18
CA GLY A 146 2.24 7.89 10.77
C GLY A 146 1.77 8.73 9.58
N SER A 147 1.12 8.10 8.61
CA SER A 147 0.59 8.80 7.43
C SER A 147 -0.64 9.66 7.76
N VAL A 148 -1.50 9.24 8.69
CA VAL A 148 -2.61 10.07 9.19
C VAL A 148 -2.08 11.33 9.89
N ILE A 149 -1.05 11.19 10.71
CA ILE A 149 -0.40 12.32 11.38
C ILE A 149 0.24 13.26 10.35
N ALA A 150 0.97 12.70 9.38
CA ALA A 150 1.58 13.48 8.30
C ALA A 150 0.52 14.24 7.48
N PHE A 151 -0.58 13.59 7.11
CA PHE A 151 -1.71 14.22 6.45
C PHE A 151 -2.29 15.37 7.28
N GLY A 152 -2.56 15.14 8.58
CA GLY A 152 -3.09 16.17 9.47
C GLY A 152 -2.18 17.38 9.64
N LYS A 153 -0.86 17.18 9.64
CA LYS A 153 0.12 18.27 9.67
C LYS A 153 0.16 19.06 8.35
N LEU A 154 0.16 18.36 7.21
CA LEU A 154 0.17 18.98 5.90
C LEU A 154 -1.12 19.76 5.62
N GLN A 155 -2.25 19.32 6.16
CA GLN A 155 -3.54 20.02 6.10
C GLN A 155 -3.66 21.20 7.09
N GLY A 156 -2.67 21.41 7.95
CA GLY A 156 -2.76 22.44 9.00
C GLY A 156 -3.74 22.13 10.12
N ILE A 157 -4.30 20.91 10.17
CA ILE A 157 -5.21 20.47 11.26
C ILE A 157 -4.41 20.25 12.56
N MET A 158 -3.16 19.80 12.42
CA MET A 158 -2.23 19.61 13.53
C MET A 158 -1.07 20.59 13.43
N SER A 159 -0.50 20.99 14.59
CA SER A 159 0.67 21.86 14.60
C SER A 159 1.84 21.21 13.87
N GLY A 160 2.61 22.00 13.10
CA GLY A 160 3.79 21.50 12.36
C GLY A 160 4.95 21.08 13.27
N SER A 161 4.87 21.37 14.59
CA SER A 161 5.93 21.00 15.55
C SER A 161 6.10 19.49 15.63
N PRO A 162 7.33 18.99 15.82
CA PRO A 162 7.57 17.56 15.98
C PRO A 162 6.87 17.04 17.25
N ILE A 163 6.25 15.87 17.11
CA ILE A 163 5.74 15.13 18.28
C ILE A 163 6.93 14.38 18.87
N VAL A 164 7.43 14.88 19.99
CA VAL A 164 8.65 14.36 20.61
C VAL A 164 8.26 13.49 21.79
N PHE A 165 8.66 12.23 21.77
CA PHE A 165 8.66 11.33 22.91
C PHE A 165 10.07 11.29 23.51
N SER A 166 10.19 11.10 24.81
CA SER A 166 11.50 11.00 25.47
C SER A 166 12.45 9.97 24.83
N CYS A 167 11.91 8.95 24.17
CA CYS A 167 12.64 7.92 23.45
C CYS A 167 13.14 8.41 22.07
N LEU A 168 12.41 9.29 21.38
CA LEU A 168 12.78 9.80 20.04
C LEU A 168 13.93 10.81 20.08
N LEU A 169 14.09 11.54 21.18
CA LEU A 169 15.24 12.43 21.39
C LEU A 169 16.58 11.67 21.38
N TYR A 170 16.57 10.40 21.72
CA TYR A 170 17.76 9.56 21.80
C TYR A 170 18.12 8.88 20.45
N THR A 171 17.15 8.67 19.57
CA THR A 171 17.31 7.83 18.37
C THR A 171 17.40 8.60 17.06
N SER A 172 17.02 9.88 17.03
CA SER A 172 17.05 10.68 15.80
C SER A 172 17.27 12.15 16.11
N PRO A 173 18.54 12.59 16.31
CA PRO A 173 18.83 14.02 16.42
C PRO A 173 18.36 14.72 15.15
N SER A 174 17.59 15.78 15.32
CA SER A 174 17.16 16.63 14.20
C SER A 174 18.40 17.25 13.53
N PRO A 175 18.39 17.42 12.21
CA PRO A 175 19.46 18.17 11.52
C PRO A 175 19.68 19.59 12.10
N ARG A 176 18.72 20.14 12.81
CA ARG A 176 18.85 21.43 13.53
C ARG A 176 19.64 21.32 14.82
N ASP A 177 19.71 20.14 15.44
CA ASP A 177 20.48 19.93 16.67
C ASP A 177 22.00 19.78 16.39
N LEU A 178 22.39 19.66 15.11
CA LEU A 178 23.78 19.59 14.64
C LEU A 178 24.35 20.96 14.26
N SER A 179 23.56 22.04 14.38
CA SER A 179 23.93 23.39 13.96
C SER A 179 24.27 24.36 15.13
N THR A 180 24.48 23.86 16.35
CA THR A 180 24.97 24.63 17.50
C THR A 180 26.40 24.28 17.84
#